data_6d90872a64c55681246b85af34551090
#
_entry.id   6d90872a64c55681246b85af34551090
#
_cell.length_a   1.000
_cell.length_b   1.000
_cell.length_c   1.000
_cell.angle_alpha   90.00
_cell.angle_beta   90.00
_cell.angle_gamma   90.00
#
_symmetry.space_group_name_H-M   'P 1'
#
loop_
_entity.id
_entity.type
_entity.pdbx_description
1 polymer ?
#
loop_
_entity_poly.entity_id
_entity_poly.type
_entity_poly.pdbx_seq_one_letter_code
_entity_poly.pdbx_strand_id
1 'polypeptide(L)'
;MTFHDLYTAWDTEKRQTLKPTSYSTYAILLEKHILPRLGDKEDITEEDVEQFRQDLTAAGNSPKTVADCIGVIFSICRYGAKQELWPMPTWNTKRHVANKRKELRPLNLDEQKTLIGQVIKEPTPRNIAVYLALTTGVSSGELCNLRWQDIDFKARVLHVRGIIQSYYNIDADTKTKRWMVSKESQTEARDIPLAAAQLAFLQAEVGKHLPENYIFSNNVKAAEPRSVRQYVSGLFNLLGIKNHQYKDLHHTFALQCIQTGCDIFTLATLLGFKSISNCASQYGSYYKRTPRPAMERLMNSLES
;
A
#
# COMPACT_ATOMS: atom_id res chain seq x y z
N MET A 1 -11.87 -36.92 5.19
CA MET A 1 -10.89 -35.97 4.57
C MET A 1 -10.67 -34.85 5.57
N THR A 2 -9.42 -34.58 5.89
CA THR A 2 -9.09 -33.51 6.84
C THR A 2 -9.09 -32.14 6.16
N PHE A 3 -9.14 -31.07 6.97
CA PHE A 3 -8.99 -29.70 6.45
C PHE A 3 -7.61 -29.49 5.78
N HIS A 4 -6.58 -30.20 6.25
CA HIS A 4 -5.26 -30.19 5.60
C HIS A 4 -5.31 -30.80 4.19
N ASP A 5 -6.04 -31.89 4.00
CA ASP A 5 -6.21 -32.50 2.66
C ASP A 5 -6.97 -31.55 1.73
N LEU A 6 -8.03 -30.91 2.26
CA LEU A 6 -8.81 -29.93 1.52
C LEU A 6 -7.96 -28.70 1.13
N TYR A 7 -7.12 -28.22 2.07
CA TYR A 7 -6.17 -27.14 1.79
C TYR A 7 -5.23 -27.53 0.65
N THR A 8 -4.70 -28.75 0.64
CA THR A 8 -3.75 -29.21 -0.39
C THR A 8 -4.39 -29.18 -1.77
N ALA A 9 -5.65 -29.60 -1.88
CA ALA A 9 -6.41 -29.51 -3.13
C ALA A 9 -6.65 -28.04 -3.56
N TRP A 10 -7.05 -27.19 -2.63
CA TRP A 10 -7.25 -25.76 -2.86
C TRP A 10 -5.96 -25.05 -3.26
N ASP A 11 -4.83 -25.40 -2.64
CA ASP A 11 -3.53 -24.82 -2.87
C ASP A 11 -3.05 -25.03 -4.32
N THR A 12 -3.23 -26.25 -4.84
CA THR A 12 -2.86 -26.61 -6.21
C THR A 12 -3.54 -25.71 -7.24
N GLU A 13 -4.83 -25.39 -7.06
CA GLU A 13 -5.57 -24.47 -7.93
C GLU A 13 -5.15 -23.01 -7.70
N LYS A 14 -5.01 -22.59 -6.44
CA LYS A 14 -4.80 -21.18 -6.10
C LYS A 14 -3.39 -20.69 -6.38
N ARG A 15 -2.40 -21.55 -6.37
CA ARG A 15 -1.03 -21.18 -6.81
C ARG A 15 -1.00 -20.59 -8.21
N GLN A 16 -1.86 -21.10 -9.10
CA GLN A 16 -1.90 -20.67 -10.50
C GLN A 16 -2.74 -19.41 -10.72
N THR A 17 -3.73 -19.14 -9.85
CA THR A 17 -4.72 -18.08 -10.05
C THR A 17 -4.50 -16.86 -9.18
N LEU A 18 -3.88 -17.02 -8.02
CA LEU A 18 -3.62 -15.92 -7.10
C LEU A 18 -2.34 -15.16 -7.47
N LYS A 19 -2.35 -13.87 -7.19
CA LYS A 19 -1.14 -13.06 -7.28
C LYS A 19 -0.11 -13.56 -6.27
N PRO A 20 1.19 -13.61 -6.62
CA PRO A 20 2.23 -14.13 -5.73
C PRO A 20 2.25 -13.50 -4.33
N THR A 21 1.98 -12.19 -4.23
CA THR A 21 1.91 -11.49 -2.93
C THR A 21 0.71 -11.90 -2.08
N SER A 22 -0.45 -12.17 -2.70
CA SER A 22 -1.64 -12.64 -2.00
C SER A 22 -1.47 -14.09 -1.57
N TYR A 23 -0.96 -14.94 -2.48
CA TYR A 23 -0.66 -16.33 -2.18
C TYR A 23 0.33 -16.46 -1.01
N SER A 24 1.45 -15.73 -1.05
CA SER A 24 2.43 -15.68 0.03
C SER A 24 1.81 -15.28 1.38
N THR A 25 0.88 -14.32 1.37
CA THR A 25 0.17 -13.93 2.60
C THR A 25 -0.70 -15.06 3.13
N TYR A 26 -1.46 -15.72 2.25
CA TYR A 26 -2.34 -16.82 2.64
C TYR A 26 -1.56 -18.02 3.17
N ALA A 27 -0.46 -18.38 2.52
CA ALA A 27 0.37 -19.48 2.97
C ALA A 27 1.00 -19.22 4.35
N ILE A 28 1.45 -17.99 4.63
CA ILE A 28 1.94 -17.62 5.97
C ILE A 28 0.83 -17.74 7.02
N LEU A 29 -0.39 -17.28 6.71
CA LEU A 29 -1.53 -17.40 7.64
C LEU A 29 -1.89 -18.85 7.88
N LEU A 30 -1.87 -19.67 6.84
CA LEU A 30 -2.14 -21.11 6.92
C LEU A 30 -1.11 -21.83 7.77
N GLU A 31 0.16 -21.73 7.42
CA GLU A 31 1.24 -22.42 8.13
C GLU A 31 1.38 -21.98 9.59
N LYS A 32 1.29 -20.68 9.85
CA LYS A 32 1.56 -20.12 11.18
C LYS A 32 0.37 -20.22 12.13
N HIS A 33 -0.85 -20.08 11.61
CA HIS A 33 -2.02 -19.89 12.45
C HIS A 33 -3.10 -20.95 12.27
N ILE A 34 -3.42 -21.30 10.99
CA ILE A 34 -4.61 -22.09 10.69
C ILE A 34 -4.35 -23.58 10.81
N LEU A 35 -3.41 -24.12 10.05
CA LEU A 35 -3.12 -25.56 10.01
C LEU A 35 -2.74 -26.14 11.37
N PRO A 36 -1.94 -25.47 12.24
CA PRO A 36 -1.61 -25.99 13.55
C PRO A 36 -2.81 -26.18 14.50
N ARG A 37 -3.96 -25.58 14.19
CA ARG A 37 -5.18 -25.61 15.02
C ARG A 37 -6.33 -26.37 14.40
N LEU A 38 -6.47 -26.29 13.10
CA LEU A 38 -7.62 -26.78 12.36
C LEU A 38 -7.25 -27.84 11.30
N GLY A 39 -5.97 -28.12 11.07
CA GLY A 39 -5.52 -29.00 10.00
C GLY A 39 -6.10 -30.41 10.07
N ASP A 40 -6.22 -30.99 11.25
CA ASP A 40 -6.69 -32.36 11.48
C ASP A 40 -8.22 -32.49 11.57
N LYS A 41 -8.96 -31.37 11.49
CA LYS A 41 -10.43 -31.38 11.55
C LYS A 41 -11.03 -31.95 10.26
N GLU A 42 -12.05 -32.80 10.42
CA GLU A 42 -12.82 -33.37 9.30
C GLU A 42 -14.08 -32.54 8.98
N ASP A 43 -14.42 -31.60 9.84
CA ASP A 43 -15.41 -30.54 9.64
C ASP A 43 -14.96 -29.30 10.43
N ILE A 44 -15.43 -28.11 10.03
CA ILE A 44 -15.21 -26.85 10.74
C ILE A 44 -16.54 -26.21 11.05
N THR A 45 -16.88 -26.24 12.34
CA THR A 45 -18.11 -25.68 12.89
C THR A 45 -17.96 -24.19 13.21
N GLU A 46 -19.09 -23.54 13.50
CA GLU A 46 -19.08 -22.15 14.00
C GLU A 46 -18.34 -22.02 15.35
N GLU A 47 -18.47 -23.04 16.21
CA GLU A 47 -17.76 -23.10 17.50
C GLU A 47 -16.25 -23.17 17.30
N ASP A 48 -15.77 -23.96 16.34
CA ASP A 48 -14.34 -24.04 15.99
C ASP A 48 -13.79 -22.68 15.52
N VAL A 49 -14.55 -21.98 14.70
CA VAL A 49 -14.15 -20.65 14.21
C VAL A 49 -14.13 -19.62 15.34
N GLU A 50 -15.08 -19.68 16.27
CA GLU A 50 -15.12 -18.77 17.41
C GLU A 50 -13.99 -19.07 18.41
N GLN A 51 -13.72 -20.33 18.71
CA GLN A 51 -12.56 -20.72 19.53
C GLN A 51 -11.25 -20.28 18.87
N PHE A 52 -11.10 -20.51 17.58
CA PHE A 52 -9.93 -20.04 16.81
C PHE A 52 -9.74 -18.52 16.90
N ARG A 53 -10.84 -17.75 16.83
CA ARG A 53 -10.83 -16.29 16.99
C ARG A 53 -10.32 -15.88 18.37
N GLN A 54 -10.82 -16.52 19.41
CA GLN A 54 -10.44 -16.24 20.80
C GLN A 54 -8.96 -16.55 21.04
N ASP A 55 -8.49 -17.71 20.58
CA ASP A 55 -7.10 -18.15 20.72
C ASP A 55 -6.12 -17.18 20.04
N LEU A 56 -6.43 -16.75 18.81
CA LEU A 56 -5.57 -15.79 18.12
C LEU A 56 -5.58 -14.40 18.77
N THR A 57 -6.73 -14.00 19.31
CA THR A 57 -6.85 -12.73 20.02
C THR A 57 -6.06 -12.76 21.33
N ALA A 58 -6.19 -13.85 22.10
CA ALA A 58 -5.44 -14.07 23.33
C ALA A 58 -3.92 -14.14 23.07
N ALA A 59 -3.51 -14.69 21.93
CA ALA A 59 -2.12 -14.69 21.47
C ALA A 59 -1.61 -13.31 20.98
N GLY A 60 -2.39 -12.23 21.11
CA GLY A 60 -2.00 -10.87 20.79
C GLY A 60 -2.02 -10.53 19.29
N ASN A 61 -2.68 -11.33 18.45
CA ASN A 61 -2.80 -11.02 17.03
C ASN A 61 -3.74 -9.84 16.79
N SER A 62 -3.45 -9.06 15.73
CA SER A 62 -4.31 -7.93 15.39
C SER A 62 -5.71 -8.39 14.93
N PRO A 63 -6.77 -7.61 15.19
CA PRO A 63 -8.11 -7.93 14.67
C PRO A 63 -8.15 -8.16 13.17
N LYS A 64 -7.28 -7.45 12.42
CA LYS A 64 -7.15 -7.66 10.98
C LYS A 64 -6.57 -9.04 10.65
N THR A 65 -5.51 -9.46 11.34
CA THR A 65 -4.90 -10.79 11.15
C THR A 65 -5.90 -11.90 11.41
N VAL A 66 -6.66 -11.79 12.51
CA VAL A 66 -7.72 -12.75 12.86
C VAL A 66 -8.77 -12.81 11.75
N ALA A 67 -9.26 -11.67 11.30
CA ALA A 67 -10.26 -11.60 10.21
C ALA A 67 -9.74 -12.16 8.89
N ASP A 68 -8.47 -11.91 8.56
CA ASP A 68 -7.84 -12.43 7.36
C ASP A 68 -7.71 -13.98 7.43
N CYS A 69 -7.33 -14.54 8.59
CA CYS A 69 -7.32 -16.00 8.80
C CYS A 69 -8.71 -16.62 8.58
N ILE A 70 -9.75 -16.07 9.20
CA ILE A 70 -11.13 -16.56 9.06
C ILE A 70 -11.59 -16.48 7.60
N GLY A 71 -11.22 -15.40 6.90
CA GLY A 71 -11.50 -15.25 5.47
C GLY A 71 -10.84 -16.33 4.61
N VAL A 72 -9.62 -16.74 4.97
CA VAL A 72 -8.90 -17.85 4.28
C VAL A 72 -9.57 -19.18 4.57
N ILE A 73 -9.90 -19.49 5.84
CA ILE A 73 -10.64 -20.71 6.21
C ILE A 73 -11.94 -20.81 5.40
N PHE A 74 -12.74 -19.74 5.40
CA PHE A 74 -13.99 -19.70 4.64
C PHE A 74 -13.77 -19.93 3.13
N SER A 75 -12.72 -19.36 2.56
CA SER A 75 -12.40 -19.53 1.15
C SER A 75 -12.09 -20.99 0.80
N ILE A 76 -11.37 -21.69 1.67
CA ILE A 76 -11.02 -23.11 1.50
C ILE A 76 -12.25 -23.98 1.65
N CYS A 77 -13.05 -23.80 2.71
CA CYS A 77 -14.30 -24.56 2.91
C CYS A 77 -15.28 -24.35 1.74
N ARG A 78 -15.42 -23.11 1.28
CA ARG A 78 -16.28 -22.80 0.11
C ARG A 78 -15.77 -23.43 -1.20
N TYR A 79 -14.47 -23.53 -1.35
CA TYR A 79 -13.88 -24.28 -2.47
C TYR A 79 -14.25 -25.76 -2.38
N GLY A 80 -14.05 -26.38 -1.24
CA GLY A 80 -14.41 -27.79 -1.01
C GLY A 80 -15.88 -28.07 -1.24
N ALA A 81 -16.76 -27.17 -0.79
CA ALA A 81 -18.20 -27.29 -1.02
C ALA A 81 -18.59 -27.23 -2.50
N LYS A 82 -17.87 -26.42 -3.30
CA LYS A 82 -18.08 -26.36 -4.76
C LYS A 82 -17.59 -27.63 -5.49
N GLN A 83 -16.64 -28.32 -4.92
CA GLN A 83 -16.11 -29.58 -5.42
C GLN A 83 -16.83 -30.82 -4.85
N GLU A 84 -17.88 -30.61 -4.05
CA GLU A 84 -18.59 -31.65 -3.32
C GLU A 84 -17.71 -32.49 -2.36
N LEU A 85 -16.59 -31.90 -1.93
CA LEU A 85 -15.61 -32.52 -1.03
C LEU A 85 -15.76 -32.14 0.42
N TRP A 86 -16.52 -31.07 0.71
CA TRP A 86 -16.64 -30.47 2.06
C TRP A 86 -18.04 -29.85 2.25
N PRO A 87 -18.59 -29.87 3.47
CA PRO A 87 -19.87 -29.21 3.73
C PRO A 87 -19.78 -27.69 3.49
N MET A 88 -20.87 -27.10 2.98
CA MET A 88 -20.92 -25.65 2.83
C MET A 88 -20.89 -24.99 4.21
N PRO A 89 -19.95 -24.05 4.47
CA PRO A 89 -19.89 -23.37 5.74
C PRO A 89 -21.16 -22.54 6.00
N THR A 90 -21.83 -22.80 7.11
CA THR A 90 -23.07 -22.12 7.55
C THR A 90 -22.77 -20.93 8.44
N TRP A 91 -21.56 -20.86 9.01
CA TRP A 91 -21.11 -19.79 9.90
C TRP A 91 -20.80 -18.49 9.15
N ASN A 92 -21.01 -17.39 9.83
CA ASN A 92 -20.91 -16.05 9.25
C ASN A 92 -19.47 -15.51 9.36
N THR A 93 -18.93 -15.06 8.23
CA THR A 93 -17.65 -14.35 8.19
C THR A 93 -17.77 -12.87 8.57
N LYS A 94 -18.90 -12.43 9.16
CA LYS A 94 -19.06 -11.03 9.54
C LYS A 94 -17.83 -10.57 10.30
N ARG A 95 -17.05 -9.78 9.60
CA ARG A 95 -15.86 -9.12 10.13
C ARG A 95 -16.32 -8.20 11.27
N HIS A 96 -16.25 -8.67 12.51
CA HIS A 96 -16.29 -7.80 13.68
C HIS A 96 -14.98 -6.97 13.78
N VAL A 97 -14.50 -6.50 12.64
CA VAL A 97 -13.47 -5.48 12.64
C VAL A 97 -14.22 -4.18 12.80
N ALA A 98 -14.33 -3.72 14.04
CA ALA A 98 -14.56 -2.31 14.27
C ALA A 98 -13.38 -1.58 13.61
N ASN A 99 -13.53 -1.28 12.32
CA ASN A 99 -12.60 -0.43 11.58
C ASN A 99 -12.75 0.98 12.14
N LYS A 100 -12.22 1.23 13.34
CA LYS A 100 -11.83 2.60 13.69
C LYS A 100 -10.81 2.99 12.64
N ARG A 101 -11.24 3.80 11.66
CA ARG A 101 -10.32 4.37 10.67
C ARG A 101 -9.17 4.96 11.45
N LYS A 102 -7.98 4.46 11.24
CA LYS A 102 -6.79 5.04 11.84
C LYS A 102 -6.73 6.49 11.36
N GLU A 103 -6.73 7.43 12.29
CA GLU A 103 -6.57 8.84 11.97
C GLU A 103 -5.29 9.04 11.18
N LEU A 104 -5.36 9.79 10.08
CA LEU A 104 -4.18 10.09 9.28
C LEU A 104 -3.28 11.03 10.09
N ARG A 105 -1.99 10.81 9.99
CA ARG A 105 -0.96 11.63 10.65
C ARG A 105 -0.08 12.28 9.58
N PRO A 106 -0.54 13.36 8.94
CA PRO A 106 0.31 14.10 8.01
C PRO A 106 1.41 14.83 8.79
N LEU A 107 2.54 15.05 8.14
CA LEU A 107 3.56 15.94 8.65
C LEU A 107 2.98 17.36 8.72
N ASN A 108 3.23 18.07 9.81
CA ASN A 108 2.90 19.48 9.91
C ASN A 108 3.84 20.34 9.05
N LEU A 109 3.55 21.64 8.90
CA LEU A 109 4.31 22.52 8.02
C LEU A 109 5.79 22.65 8.41
N ASP A 110 6.09 22.66 9.71
CA ASP A 110 7.48 22.82 10.19
C ASP A 110 8.28 21.53 9.97
N GLU A 111 7.67 20.37 10.19
CA GLU A 111 8.26 19.06 9.87
C GLU A 111 8.54 18.93 8.36
N GLN A 112 7.62 19.40 7.51
CA GLN A 112 7.80 19.40 6.07
C GLN A 112 8.94 20.34 5.66
N LYS A 113 8.99 21.55 6.19
CA LYS A 113 10.09 22.52 5.93
C LYS A 113 11.43 21.97 6.38
N THR A 114 11.47 21.34 7.56
CA THR A 114 12.68 20.69 8.11
C THR A 114 13.16 19.58 7.19
N LEU A 115 12.25 18.71 6.74
CA LEU A 115 12.57 17.62 5.85
C LEU A 115 13.06 18.11 4.47
N ILE A 116 12.37 19.07 3.86
CA ILE A 116 12.74 19.67 2.57
C ILE A 116 14.09 20.39 2.70
N GLY A 117 14.31 21.16 3.76
CA GLY A 117 15.56 21.86 4.04
C GLY A 117 16.75 20.90 4.12
N GLN A 118 16.58 19.75 4.78
CA GLN A 118 17.62 18.73 4.86
C GLN A 118 17.91 18.11 3.47
N VAL A 119 16.88 17.83 2.69
CA VAL A 119 17.04 17.27 1.34
C VAL A 119 17.79 18.24 0.41
N ILE A 120 17.44 19.53 0.46
CA ILE A 120 18.10 20.57 -0.36
C ILE A 120 19.57 20.74 0.07
N LYS A 121 19.84 20.69 1.37
CA LYS A 121 21.19 20.79 1.93
C LYS A 121 22.08 19.61 1.54
N GLU A 122 21.51 18.40 1.52
CA GLU A 122 22.21 17.17 1.20
C GLU A 122 21.43 16.36 0.15
N PRO A 123 21.54 16.73 -1.15
CA PRO A 123 20.75 16.12 -2.24
C PRO A 123 21.30 14.74 -2.64
N THR A 124 21.40 13.83 -1.69
CA THR A 124 21.75 12.45 -2.00
C THR A 124 20.59 11.77 -2.76
N PRO A 125 20.85 10.73 -3.57
CA PRO A 125 19.81 9.99 -4.28
C PRO A 125 18.66 9.54 -3.38
N ARG A 126 18.96 9.08 -2.15
CA ARG A 126 17.96 8.68 -1.16
C ARG A 126 17.13 9.87 -0.65
N ASN A 127 17.76 11.01 -0.40
CA ASN A 127 17.06 12.23 0.02
C ASN A 127 16.18 12.78 -1.10
N ILE A 128 16.66 12.74 -2.35
CA ILE A 128 15.86 13.12 -3.53
C ILE A 128 14.64 12.20 -3.67
N ALA A 129 14.81 10.89 -3.44
CA ALA A 129 13.70 9.95 -3.44
C ALA A 129 12.66 10.28 -2.34
N VAL A 130 13.09 10.68 -1.14
CA VAL A 130 12.19 11.12 -0.07
C VAL A 130 11.46 12.42 -0.45
N TYR A 131 12.15 13.37 -1.09
CA TYR A 131 11.55 14.59 -1.62
C TYR A 131 10.45 14.26 -2.64
N LEU A 132 10.74 13.39 -3.60
CA LEU A 132 9.72 12.93 -4.56
C LEU A 132 8.54 12.27 -3.84
N ALA A 133 8.77 11.42 -2.84
CA ALA A 133 7.68 10.81 -2.08
C ALA A 133 6.78 11.84 -1.39
N LEU A 134 7.36 12.88 -0.78
CA LEU A 134 6.61 13.95 -0.12
C LEU A 134 5.83 14.82 -1.12
N THR A 135 6.42 15.10 -2.30
CA THR A 135 5.89 16.09 -3.25
C THR A 135 5.09 15.50 -4.41
N THR A 136 5.03 14.19 -4.53
CA THR A 136 4.27 13.48 -5.58
C THR A 136 3.33 12.40 -5.04
N GLY A 137 3.43 12.07 -3.76
CA GLY A 137 2.60 11.07 -3.12
C GLY A 137 2.82 9.64 -3.59
N VAL A 138 3.93 9.31 -4.23
CA VAL A 138 4.24 7.93 -4.65
C VAL A 138 4.41 7.00 -3.45
N SER A 139 3.91 5.77 -3.57
CA SER A 139 4.06 4.73 -2.56
C SER A 139 5.50 4.24 -2.45
N SER A 140 5.85 3.56 -1.36
CA SER A 140 7.21 3.02 -1.19
C SER A 140 7.60 2.00 -2.26
N GLY A 141 6.63 1.26 -2.78
CA GLY A 141 6.88 0.31 -3.86
C GLY A 141 7.07 0.99 -5.22
N GLU A 142 6.30 2.04 -5.51
CA GLU A 142 6.48 2.85 -6.70
C GLU A 142 7.83 3.58 -6.66
N LEU A 143 8.16 4.19 -5.52
CA LEU A 143 9.46 4.86 -5.34
C LEU A 143 10.64 3.92 -5.59
N CYS A 144 10.56 2.67 -5.15
CA CYS A 144 11.58 1.66 -5.44
C CYS A 144 11.74 1.36 -6.93
N ASN A 145 10.67 1.57 -7.72
CA ASN A 145 10.66 1.30 -9.16
C ASN A 145 11.04 2.51 -10.02
N LEU A 146 11.05 3.72 -9.44
CA LEU A 146 11.41 4.93 -10.18
C LEU A 146 12.89 4.96 -10.56
N ARG A 147 13.16 5.28 -11.81
CA ARG A 147 14.49 5.51 -12.38
C ARG A 147 14.68 6.99 -12.70
N TRP A 148 15.91 7.43 -12.88
CA TRP A 148 16.21 8.81 -13.26
C TRP A 148 15.59 9.18 -14.62
N GLN A 149 15.51 8.26 -15.56
CA GLN A 149 14.87 8.46 -16.87
C GLN A 149 13.34 8.62 -16.81
N ASP A 150 12.70 8.29 -15.67
CA ASP A 150 11.26 8.48 -15.50
C ASP A 150 10.88 9.94 -15.20
N ILE A 151 11.88 10.81 -15.02
CA ILE A 151 11.69 12.26 -14.90
C ILE A 151 11.78 12.86 -16.29
N ASP A 152 10.65 13.20 -16.89
CA ASP A 152 10.62 13.90 -18.19
C ASP A 152 10.61 15.42 -17.98
N PHE A 153 11.77 16.03 -18.17
CA PHE A 153 11.93 17.49 -18.03
C PHE A 153 11.24 18.27 -19.16
N LYS A 154 11.08 17.69 -20.36
CA LYS A 154 10.43 18.32 -21.51
C LYS A 154 8.90 18.32 -21.29
N ALA A 155 8.33 17.19 -20.96
CA ALA A 155 6.90 17.07 -20.64
C ALA A 155 6.55 17.61 -19.25
N ARG A 156 7.55 17.83 -18.37
CA ARG A 156 7.39 18.27 -16.98
C ARG A 156 6.59 17.31 -16.13
N VAL A 157 6.85 16.02 -16.27
CA VAL A 157 6.13 14.96 -15.56
C VAL A 157 7.08 13.93 -14.96
N LEU A 158 6.61 13.26 -13.91
CA LEU A 158 7.18 12.04 -13.39
C LEU A 158 6.34 10.86 -13.88
N HIS A 159 6.93 9.96 -14.64
CA HIS A 159 6.29 8.76 -15.12
C HIS A 159 6.27 7.67 -14.04
N VAL A 160 5.10 7.31 -13.54
CA VAL A 160 4.92 6.20 -12.59
C VAL A 160 4.31 5.02 -13.34
N ARG A 161 5.12 3.99 -13.64
CA ARG A 161 4.73 2.88 -14.51
C ARG A 161 4.71 1.52 -13.82
N GLY A 162 5.30 1.41 -12.64
CA GLY A 162 5.42 0.12 -11.98
C GLY A 162 5.62 0.21 -10.48
N ILE A 163 5.65 -0.94 -9.86
CA ILE A 163 5.81 -1.09 -8.41
C ILE A 163 6.71 -2.26 -8.09
N ILE A 164 7.59 -2.10 -7.12
CA ILE A 164 8.34 -3.21 -6.53
C ILE A 164 7.62 -3.69 -5.29
N GLN A 165 7.34 -4.98 -5.25
CA GLN A 165 6.75 -5.66 -4.11
C GLN A 165 7.65 -6.82 -3.68
N SER A 166 7.74 -7.03 -2.38
CA SER A 166 8.41 -8.21 -1.83
C SER A 166 7.39 -9.22 -1.34
N TYR A 167 7.63 -10.50 -1.60
CA TYR A 167 6.85 -11.60 -1.08
C TYR A 167 7.78 -12.77 -0.67
N TYR A 168 7.28 -13.66 0.17
CA TYR A 168 8.01 -14.86 0.51
C TYR A 168 7.87 -15.88 -0.61
N ASN A 169 8.99 -16.44 -1.06
CA ASN A 169 8.95 -17.61 -1.92
C ASN A 169 8.75 -18.86 -1.03
N ILE A 170 7.56 -19.44 -1.11
CA ILE A 170 7.16 -20.57 -0.28
C ILE A 170 7.79 -21.88 -0.79
N ASP A 171 8.13 -21.93 -2.08
CA ASP A 171 8.74 -23.10 -2.73
C ASP A 171 10.27 -23.14 -2.54
N ALA A 172 10.87 -22.15 -1.87
CA ALA A 172 12.30 -22.17 -1.60
C ALA A 172 12.59 -22.98 -0.33
N ASP A 173 13.67 -23.77 -0.34
CA ASP A 173 14.15 -24.60 0.79
C ASP A 173 14.35 -23.79 2.09
N THR A 174 14.41 -22.47 1.99
CA THR A 174 14.45 -21.58 3.13
C THR A 174 13.27 -20.61 3.06
N LYS A 175 12.31 -20.75 3.98
CA LYS A 175 11.08 -19.93 4.13
C LYS A 175 11.34 -18.42 4.33
N THR A 176 12.58 -17.97 4.35
CA THR A 176 12.98 -16.59 4.61
C THR A 176 13.37 -15.81 3.35
N LYS A 177 13.47 -16.44 2.19
CA LYS A 177 13.85 -15.75 0.94
C LYS A 177 12.71 -14.87 0.46
N ARG A 178 12.96 -13.57 0.43
CA ARG A 178 12.08 -12.57 -0.17
C ARG A 178 12.49 -12.33 -1.61
N TRP A 179 11.54 -12.37 -2.50
CA TRP A 179 11.73 -12.00 -3.90
C TRP A 179 11.16 -10.61 -4.14
N MET A 180 11.90 -9.80 -4.89
CA MET A 180 11.40 -8.52 -5.38
C MET A 180 10.83 -8.73 -6.79
N VAL A 181 9.62 -8.27 -7.00
CA VAL A 181 8.98 -8.31 -8.31
C VAL A 181 8.71 -6.90 -8.76
N SER A 182 9.33 -6.50 -9.85
CA SER A 182 8.88 -5.33 -10.60
C SER A 182 7.67 -5.77 -11.42
N LYS A 183 6.50 -5.28 -11.08
CA LYS A 183 5.30 -5.47 -11.89
C LYS A 183 4.86 -4.12 -12.39
N GLU A 184 4.37 -4.12 -13.62
CA GLU A 184 3.52 -3.04 -14.07
C GLU A 184 2.46 -2.78 -13.00
N SER A 185 2.33 -1.53 -12.62
CA SER A 185 1.54 -1.11 -11.47
C SER A 185 0.12 -1.67 -11.55
N GLN A 186 -0.38 -2.19 -10.43
CA GLN A 186 -1.81 -2.44 -10.26
C GLN A 186 -2.58 -1.14 -9.98
N THR A 187 -1.88 -0.09 -9.57
CA THR A 187 -2.32 1.28 -9.72
C THR A 187 -2.12 1.64 -11.17
N GLU A 188 -3.02 2.37 -11.78
CA GLU A 188 -2.90 2.77 -13.18
C GLU A 188 -1.59 3.51 -13.40
N ALA A 189 -0.89 3.16 -14.50
CA ALA A 189 0.24 3.93 -14.96
C ALA A 189 -0.21 5.38 -15.10
N ARG A 190 0.55 6.31 -14.53
CA ARG A 190 0.18 7.72 -14.50
C ARG A 190 1.38 8.63 -14.66
N ASP A 191 1.08 9.82 -15.11
CA ASP A 191 2.01 10.92 -15.17
C ASP A 191 1.66 11.94 -14.10
N ILE A 192 2.63 12.24 -13.24
CA ILE A 192 2.44 13.22 -12.16
C ILE A 192 3.12 14.53 -12.63
N PRO A 193 2.37 15.62 -12.83
CA PRO A 193 2.95 16.91 -13.19
C PRO A 193 3.94 17.39 -12.13
N LEU A 194 5.07 17.92 -12.58
CA LEU A 194 6.11 18.49 -11.74
C LEU A 194 6.09 20.02 -11.85
N ALA A 195 6.05 20.71 -10.72
CA ALA A 195 6.11 22.15 -10.65
C ALA A 195 7.51 22.67 -11.01
N ALA A 196 7.60 23.94 -11.45
CA ALA A 196 8.86 24.55 -11.87
C ALA A 196 9.97 24.45 -10.80
N ALA A 197 9.64 24.65 -9.53
CA ALA A 197 10.61 24.54 -8.43
C ALA A 197 11.13 23.09 -8.25
N GLN A 198 10.27 22.08 -8.42
CA GLN A 198 10.67 20.67 -8.38
C GLN A 198 11.63 20.35 -9.54
N LEU A 199 11.28 20.80 -10.74
CA LEU A 199 12.10 20.59 -11.94
C LEU A 199 13.47 21.25 -11.83
N ALA A 200 13.54 22.49 -11.33
CA ALA A 200 14.80 23.20 -11.14
C ALA A 200 15.71 22.45 -10.15
N PHE A 201 15.16 21.96 -9.03
CA PHE A 201 15.92 21.16 -8.08
C PHE A 201 16.39 19.82 -8.69
N LEU A 202 15.53 19.10 -9.36
CA LEU A 202 15.85 17.79 -9.96
C LEU A 202 16.84 17.92 -11.12
N GLN A 203 16.76 19.00 -11.91
CA GLN A 203 17.66 19.25 -13.05
C GLN A 203 19.09 19.50 -12.62
N ALA A 204 19.30 20.11 -11.44
CA ALA A 204 20.63 20.31 -10.87
C ALA A 204 21.31 18.98 -10.46
N GLU A 205 20.52 17.92 -10.28
CA GLU A 205 21.00 16.64 -9.77
C GLU A 205 21.03 15.53 -10.85
N VAL A 206 20.08 15.52 -11.80
CA VAL A 206 19.88 14.40 -12.73
C VAL A 206 21.13 14.08 -13.56
N GLY A 207 21.89 15.10 -13.99
CA GLY A 207 23.12 14.90 -14.78
C GLY A 207 24.27 14.21 -14.06
N LYS A 208 24.13 14.01 -12.74
CA LYS A 208 25.12 13.29 -11.91
C LYS A 208 24.85 11.78 -11.86
N HIS A 209 23.79 11.30 -12.49
CA HIS A 209 23.31 9.92 -12.37
C HIS A 209 23.03 9.32 -13.74
N LEU A 210 23.17 7.99 -13.84
CA LEU A 210 22.83 7.26 -15.05
C LEU A 210 21.29 7.13 -15.18
N PRO A 211 20.72 7.39 -16.37
CA PRO A 211 19.26 7.38 -16.59
C PRO A 211 18.58 6.07 -16.19
N GLU A 212 19.23 4.93 -16.42
CA GLU A 212 18.73 3.59 -16.13
C GLU A 212 18.79 3.20 -14.64
N ASN A 213 19.53 3.96 -13.81
CA ASN A 213 19.63 3.69 -12.39
C ASN A 213 18.33 4.05 -11.67
N TYR A 214 17.96 3.20 -10.70
CA TYR A 214 16.86 3.51 -9.79
C TYR A 214 17.22 4.69 -8.89
N ILE A 215 16.32 5.64 -8.70
CA ILE A 215 16.58 6.89 -7.96
C ILE A 215 17.06 6.58 -6.54
N PHE A 216 16.35 5.75 -5.78
CA PHE A 216 16.68 5.50 -4.37
C PHE A 216 18.01 4.76 -4.18
N SER A 217 18.27 3.72 -4.95
CA SER A 217 19.50 2.92 -4.82
C SER A 217 20.68 3.52 -5.56
N ASN A 218 20.44 4.43 -6.50
CA ASN A 218 21.39 4.95 -7.47
C ASN A 218 22.17 3.84 -8.20
N ASN A 219 21.50 2.75 -8.53
CA ASN A 219 22.08 1.56 -9.14
C ASN A 219 21.08 0.92 -10.11
N VAL A 220 21.55 0.05 -10.98
CA VAL A 220 20.72 -0.78 -11.87
C VAL A 220 19.88 -1.81 -11.09
N LYS A 221 20.21 -2.07 -9.83
CA LYS A 221 19.46 -2.95 -8.94
C LYS A 221 18.54 -2.12 -8.03
N ALA A 222 17.27 -2.42 -8.10
CA ALA A 222 16.27 -1.77 -7.25
C ALA A 222 16.44 -2.08 -5.76
N ALA A 223 16.01 -1.14 -4.92
CA ALA A 223 15.94 -1.34 -3.48
C ALA A 223 14.65 -2.07 -3.07
N GLU A 224 14.69 -2.73 -1.92
CA GLU A 224 13.47 -3.25 -1.30
C GLU A 224 12.62 -2.13 -0.67
N PRO A 225 11.28 -2.20 -0.74
CA PRO A 225 10.41 -1.23 -0.05
C PRO A 225 10.65 -1.14 1.47
N ARG A 226 11.13 -2.23 2.08
CA ARG A 226 11.54 -2.22 3.50
C ARG A 226 12.71 -1.29 3.75
N SER A 227 13.74 -1.33 2.88
CA SER A 227 14.93 -0.47 3.00
C SER A 227 14.56 1.01 2.87
N VAL A 228 13.64 1.35 1.95
CA VAL A 228 13.10 2.72 1.81
C VAL A 228 12.41 3.17 3.10
N ARG A 229 11.53 2.34 3.66
CA ARG A 229 10.83 2.67 4.91
C ARG A 229 11.79 2.82 6.09
N GLN A 230 12.81 1.96 6.18
CA GLN A 230 13.84 2.06 7.23
C GLN A 230 14.66 3.36 7.08
N TYR A 231 15.04 3.71 5.85
CA TYR A 231 15.77 4.96 5.59
C TYR A 231 14.95 6.19 6.01
N VAL A 232 13.67 6.27 5.61
CA VAL A 232 12.78 7.37 5.99
C VAL A 232 12.59 7.45 7.51
N SER A 233 12.44 6.31 8.18
CA SER A 233 12.36 6.27 9.64
C SER A 233 13.64 6.79 10.31
N GLY A 234 14.81 6.42 9.79
CA GLY A 234 16.11 6.92 10.26
C GLY A 234 16.26 8.42 10.05
N LEU A 235 15.87 8.92 8.86
CA LEU A 235 15.89 10.34 8.53
C LEU A 235 14.95 11.15 9.44
N PHE A 236 13.73 10.67 9.69
CA PHE A 236 12.80 11.31 10.62
C PHE A 236 13.38 11.39 12.04
N ASN A 237 13.98 10.31 12.52
CA ASN A 237 14.63 10.30 13.84
C ASN A 237 15.78 11.33 13.91
N LEU A 238 16.61 11.41 12.87
CA LEU A 238 17.71 12.37 12.76
C LEU A 238 17.20 13.82 12.83
N LEU A 239 16.05 14.08 12.21
CA LEU A 239 15.44 15.41 12.15
C LEU A 239 14.50 15.72 13.33
N GLY A 240 14.36 14.81 14.29
CA GLY A 240 13.45 14.98 15.43
C GLY A 240 11.95 14.87 15.07
N ILE A 241 11.63 14.39 13.86
CA ILE A 241 10.26 14.14 13.40
C ILE A 241 9.77 12.82 14.00
N LYS A 242 8.90 12.91 15.03
CA LYS A 242 8.50 11.76 15.86
C LYS A 242 7.16 11.16 15.41
N ASN A 243 7.03 9.84 15.61
CA ASN A 243 5.77 9.10 15.42
C ASN A 243 5.25 9.07 13.97
N HIS A 244 6.11 9.30 12.99
CA HIS A 244 5.80 9.23 11.57
C HIS A 244 6.46 8.04 10.88
N GLN A 245 5.83 7.63 9.77
CA GLN A 245 6.27 6.53 8.91
C GLN A 245 6.28 7.00 7.46
N TYR A 246 6.88 6.23 6.55
CA TYR A 246 6.85 6.50 5.12
C TYR A 246 5.44 6.85 4.60
N LYS A 247 4.43 6.11 5.06
CA LYS A 247 3.04 6.30 4.63
C LYS A 247 2.51 7.71 4.91
N ASP A 248 3.04 8.37 5.93
CA ASP A 248 2.61 9.70 6.31
C ASP A 248 3.07 10.77 5.29
N LEU A 249 4.15 10.53 4.53
CA LEU A 249 4.53 11.36 3.38
C LEU A 249 3.43 11.37 2.31
N HIS A 250 2.92 10.19 1.97
CA HIS A 250 1.81 10.03 1.02
C HIS A 250 0.53 10.72 1.51
N HIS A 251 0.21 10.59 2.81
CA HIS A 251 -0.93 11.28 3.40
C HIS A 251 -0.73 12.79 3.46
N THR A 252 0.49 13.26 3.72
CA THR A 252 0.84 14.69 3.71
C THR A 252 0.58 15.29 2.33
N PHE A 253 1.09 14.66 1.27
CA PHE A 253 0.81 15.08 -0.10
C PHE A 253 -0.70 15.15 -0.39
N ALA A 254 -1.43 14.09 -0.07
CA ALA A 254 -2.87 14.03 -0.31
C ALA A 254 -3.64 15.16 0.39
N LEU A 255 -3.34 15.41 1.66
CA LEU A 255 -4.03 16.44 2.44
C LEU A 255 -3.63 17.85 2.00
N GLN A 256 -2.39 18.07 1.55
CA GLN A 256 -1.99 19.32 0.94
C GLN A 256 -2.74 19.58 -0.37
N CYS A 257 -2.86 18.58 -1.24
CA CYS A 257 -3.68 18.69 -2.45
C CYS A 257 -5.11 19.11 -2.11
N ILE A 258 -5.74 18.48 -1.12
CA ILE A 258 -7.10 18.84 -0.69
C ILE A 258 -7.17 20.27 -0.15
N GLN A 259 -6.21 20.68 0.66
CA GLN A 259 -6.15 22.02 1.26
C GLN A 259 -5.96 23.12 0.20
N THR A 260 -5.25 22.81 -0.88
CA THR A 260 -5.05 23.71 -2.03
C THR A 260 -6.17 23.66 -3.07
N GLY A 261 -7.24 22.92 -2.80
CA GLY A 261 -8.45 22.91 -3.64
C GLY A 261 -8.49 21.83 -4.72
N CYS A 262 -7.58 20.86 -4.68
CA CYS A 262 -7.62 19.72 -5.59
C CYS A 262 -8.93 18.92 -5.38
N ASP A 263 -9.66 18.65 -6.45
CA ASP A 263 -10.85 17.82 -6.41
C ASP A 263 -10.50 16.33 -6.22
N ILE A 264 -11.51 15.53 -5.85
CA ILE A 264 -11.29 14.12 -5.51
C ILE A 264 -10.91 13.25 -6.73
N PHE A 265 -11.33 13.61 -7.92
CA PHE A 265 -11.00 12.88 -9.16
C PHE A 265 -9.54 13.09 -9.52
N THR A 266 -9.10 14.35 -9.49
CA THR A 266 -7.70 14.72 -9.68
C THR A 266 -6.81 14.08 -8.62
N LEU A 267 -7.22 14.10 -7.34
CA LEU A 267 -6.48 13.45 -6.27
C LEU A 267 -6.37 11.93 -6.49
N ALA A 268 -7.48 11.28 -6.88
CA ALA A 268 -7.48 9.85 -7.18
C ALA A 268 -6.51 9.50 -8.31
N THR A 269 -6.46 10.32 -9.34
CA THR A 269 -5.52 10.19 -10.47
C THR A 269 -4.07 10.37 -10.01
N LEU A 270 -3.75 11.44 -9.29
CA LEU A 270 -2.39 11.70 -8.79
C LEU A 270 -1.86 10.57 -7.89
N LEU A 271 -2.72 10.00 -7.05
CA LEU A 271 -2.35 8.92 -6.13
C LEU A 271 -2.46 7.51 -6.76
N GLY A 272 -3.00 7.40 -7.98
CA GLY A 272 -3.15 6.13 -8.68
C GLY A 272 -4.23 5.22 -8.11
N PHE A 273 -5.31 5.76 -7.59
CA PHE A 273 -6.45 4.96 -7.16
C PHE A 273 -7.22 4.41 -8.37
N LYS A 274 -7.42 3.10 -8.43
CA LYS A 274 -8.25 2.45 -9.45
C LYS A 274 -9.73 2.80 -9.36
N SER A 275 -10.19 3.23 -8.18
CA SER A 275 -11.57 3.58 -7.91
C SER A 275 -11.62 4.85 -7.08
N ILE A 276 -12.41 5.80 -7.56
CA ILE A 276 -12.73 7.04 -6.84
C ILE A 276 -13.37 6.72 -5.47
N SER A 277 -14.17 5.66 -5.39
CA SER A 277 -14.78 5.20 -4.14
C SER A 277 -13.73 4.85 -3.08
N ASN A 278 -12.60 4.24 -3.48
CA ASN A 278 -11.50 3.95 -2.56
C ASN A 278 -10.80 5.24 -2.10
N CYS A 279 -10.57 6.20 -2.99
CA CYS A 279 -10.04 7.50 -2.64
C CYS A 279 -10.99 8.26 -1.70
N ALA A 280 -12.27 8.30 -2.02
CA ALA A 280 -13.31 8.92 -1.19
C ALA A 280 -13.45 8.24 0.18
N SER A 281 -13.34 6.91 0.22
CA SER A 281 -13.32 6.18 1.49
C SER A 281 -12.14 6.60 2.37
N GLN A 282 -10.98 6.90 1.81
CA GLN A 282 -9.79 7.26 2.57
C GLN A 282 -9.72 8.76 2.90
N TYR A 283 -10.03 9.62 1.96
CA TYR A 283 -9.82 11.07 2.06
C TYR A 283 -11.09 11.91 2.04
N GLY A 284 -12.24 11.35 1.72
CA GLY A 284 -13.50 12.10 1.54
C GLY A 284 -13.94 12.91 2.75
N SER A 285 -13.59 12.46 3.98
CA SER A 285 -13.89 13.20 5.21
C SER A 285 -13.09 14.50 5.37
N TYR A 286 -11.99 14.67 4.65
CA TYR A 286 -11.15 15.87 4.69
C TYR A 286 -11.62 16.95 3.71
N TYR A 287 -12.51 16.61 2.76
CA TYR A 287 -13.13 17.60 1.90
C TYR A 287 -14.20 18.37 2.68
N LYS A 288 -14.09 19.68 2.72
CA LYS A 288 -15.11 20.54 3.31
C LYS A 288 -16.36 20.52 2.41
N ARG A 289 -17.49 20.16 2.99
CA ARG A 289 -18.78 20.26 2.29
C ARG A 289 -19.24 21.72 2.33
N THR A 290 -19.33 22.36 1.19
CA THR A 290 -19.76 23.77 1.07
C THR A 290 -20.94 23.88 0.09
N PRO A 291 -22.13 23.34 0.44
CA PRO A 291 -23.28 23.36 -0.47
C PRO A 291 -23.78 24.79 -0.74
N ARG A 292 -23.80 25.66 0.26
CA ARG A 292 -24.29 27.05 0.12
C ARG A 292 -23.46 27.87 -0.87
N PRO A 293 -22.14 28.00 -0.78
CA PRO A 293 -21.34 28.68 -1.79
C PRO A 293 -21.43 28.09 -3.19
N ALA A 294 -21.72 26.79 -3.31
CA ALA A 294 -21.95 26.18 -4.61
C ALA A 294 -23.26 26.64 -5.24
N MET A 295 -24.34 26.73 -4.45
CA MET A 295 -25.63 27.27 -4.92
C MET A 295 -25.55 28.76 -5.26
N GLU A 296 -24.85 29.55 -4.46
CA GLU A 296 -24.61 30.97 -4.73
C GLU A 296 -23.86 31.17 -6.06
N ARG A 297 -22.79 30.38 -6.33
CA ARG A 297 -22.10 30.42 -7.64
C ARG A 297 -23.01 30.04 -8.79
N LEU A 298 -23.85 29.00 -8.61
CA LEU A 298 -24.83 28.61 -9.63
C LEU A 298 -25.77 29.73 -9.95
N MET A 299 -26.41 30.35 -8.93
CA MET A 299 -27.36 31.45 -9.13
C MET A 299 -26.73 32.65 -9.80
N ASN A 300 -25.52 33.07 -9.36
CA ASN A 300 -24.77 34.16 -9.99
C ASN A 300 -24.46 33.89 -11.48
N SER A 301 -24.23 32.61 -11.85
CA SER A 301 -23.96 32.24 -13.24
C SER A 301 -25.24 32.22 -14.13
N LEU A 302 -26.41 32.16 -13.52
CA LEU A 302 -27.70 32.21 -14.24
C LEU A 302 -28.22 33.63 -14.37
N GLU A 303 -27.75 34.57 -13.57
CA GLU A 303 -28.12 35.97 -13.55
C GLU A 303 -27.18 36.86 -14.40
N SER A 304 -26.06 36.29 -14.87
CA SER A 304 -25.05 36.91 -15.75
C SER A 304 -25.33 36.60 -17.23
#